data_ea0c6baec991c2f3d90b9e15539e5716
#
_entry.id   ea0c6baec991c2f3d90b9e15539e5716
#
_cell.length_a   1.000
_cell.length_b   1.000
_cell.length_c   1.000
_cell.angle_alpha   90.00
_cell.angle_beta   90.00
_cell.angle_gamma   90.00
#
_symmetry.space_group_name_H-M   'P 1'
#
loop_
_entity.id
_entity.type
_entity.pdbx_description
1 polymer ?
#
loop_
_entity_poly.entity_id
_entity_poly.type
_entity_poly.pdbx_seq_one_letter_code
_entity_poly.pdbx_strand_id
1 'polypeptide(L)'
;MKGKKTVKWIAVAVLTLGSLFLLQRLLEPKYVEDVVEGALIAEYYEEEKDPDVREHDVVFIGDCEVYENFSPAVLWQEYGINSYIRGSAQQLIWQSYYLLEDTLRYETPKVIVFNVLSLKYNEPQKEAYNRMTLEGMKWSLSKVKSIQASMTDSEHFLDYVFPILRYHSRWYDLDKEDVEYLFHSRRVSHNGYYMRADVKPAENVPAGQPLADYSFGENAMSYLDKMTELCEEKGIQLVLIKAPSLYPYWYDEWEEQVEAYAEEHGLLYVNFLELTEEAGIDFSQDTYDAGLHMNLSGAEKLSRYFGQILTEETAVTDRRDESALCEAWEEKLAEYELDKEEQYRQQ
;
A
#
# COMPACT_ATOMS: atom_id res chain seq x y z
N MET A 1 55.22 9.45 -5.14
CA MET A 1 54.87 8.18 -4.44
C MET A 1 53.62 8.29 -3.55
N LYS A 2 53.36 9.42 -2.87
CA LYS A 2 52.15 9.59 -2.01
C LYS A 2 50.84 9.46 -2.81
N GLY A 3 50.72 10.09 -4.00
CA GLY A 3 49.49 10.05 -4.80
C GLY A 3 49.09 8.64 -5.28
N LYS A 4 50.05 7.77 -5.65
CA LYS A 4 49.73 6.38 -6.06
C LYS A 4 49.20 5.53 -4.89
N LYS A 5 49.65 5.78 -3.64
CA LYS A 5 49.15 5.10 -2.45
C LYS A 5 47.73 5.55 -2.13
N THR A 6 47.44 6.83 -2.22
CA THR A 6 46.10 7.40 -1.99
C THR A 6 45.07 6.83 -3.00
N VAL A 7 45.41 6.80 -4.29
CA VAL A 7 44.55 6.23 -5.34
C VAL A 7 44.25 4.74 -5.06
N LYS A 8 45.29 3.99 -4.63
CA LYS A 8 45.09 2.58 -4.29
C LYS A 8 44.13 2.36 -3.11
N TRP A 9 44.23 3.20 -2.07
CA TRP A 9 43.31 3.10 -0.92
C TRP A 9 41.90 3.55 -1.29
N ILE A 10 41.73 4.55 -2.14
CA ILE A 10 40.41 4.96 -2.66
C ILE A 10 39.80 3.78 -3.46
N ALA A 11 40.58 3.17 -4.37
CA ALA A 11 40.10 2.03 -5.14
C ALA A 11 39.68 0.84 -4.25
N VAL A 12 40.46 0.54 -3.21
CA VAL A 12 40.09 -0.51 -2.23
C VAL A 12 38.80 -0.15 -1.50
N ALA A 13 38.67 1.08 -1.02
CA ALA A 13 37.46 1.54 -0.35
C ALA A 13 36.22 1.45 -1.26
N VAL A 14 36.31 1.89 -2.51
CA VAL A 14 35.23 1.80 -3.49
C VAL A 14 34.83 0.34 -3.76
N LEU A 15 35.83 -0.55 -3.95
CA LEU A 15 35.55 -1.97 -4.17
C LEU A 15 34.90 -2.60 -2.95
N THR A 16 35.37 -2.29 -1.74
CA THR A 16 34.78 -2.80 -0.50
C THR A 16 33.35 -2.34 -0.32
N LEU A 17 33.10 -1.04 -0.49
CA LEU A 17 31.74 -0.48 -0.39
C LEU A 17 30.80 -1.05 -1.47
N GLY A 18 31.30 -1.20 -2.71
CA GLY A 18 30.55 -1.82 -3.78
C GLY A 18 30.22 -3.30 -3.50
N SER A 19 31.16 -4.04 -2.98
CA SER A 19 30.94 -5.45 -2.58
C SER A 19 29.94 -5.56 -1.42
N LEU A 20 30.03 -4.69 -0.43
CA LEU A 20 29.09 -4.63 0.68
C LEU A 20 27.69 -4.27 0.21
N PHE A 21 27.57 -3.31 -0.70
CA PHE A 21 26.30 -2.93 -1.30
C PHE A 21 25.65 -4.08 -2.08
N LEU A 22 26.43 -4.79 -2.92
CA LEU A 22 25.92 -5.96 -3.65
C LEU A 22 25.51 -7.09 -2.71
N LEU A 23 26.32 -7.34 -1.68
CA LEU A 23 26.02 -8.37 -0.70
C LEU A 23 24.75 -8.03 0.11
N GLN A 24 24.61 -6.77 0.55
CA GLN A 24 23.42 -6.28 1.21
C GLN A 24 22.19 -6.47 0.32
N ARG A 25 22.28 -6.06 -0.96
CA ARG A 25 21.18 -6.20 -1.89
C ARG A 25 20.82 -7.65 -2.20
N LEU A 26 21.77 -8.56 -2.14
CA LEU A 26 21.53 -10.01 -2.30
C LEU A 26 20.81 -10.60 -1.09
N LEU A 27 21.21 -10.19 0.12
CA LEU A 27 20.67 -10.72 1.38
C LEU A 27 19.34 -10.10 1.80
N GLU A 28 19.02 -8.91 1.30
CA GLU A 28 17.77 -8.22 1.58
C GLU A 28 16.59 -9.00 0.96
N PRO A 29 15.57 -9.41 1.76
CA PRO A 29 14.41 -10.10 1.20
C PRO A 29 13.67 -9.15 0.26
N LYS A 30 13.38 -9.61 -0.94
CA LYS A 30 12.73 -8.81 -1.97
C LYS A 30 11.33 -9.29 -2.27
N TYR A 31 11.19 -10.58 -2.18
CA TYR A 31 9.97 -11.31 -2.38
C TYR A 31 10.08 -12.61 -1.58
N VAL A 32 9.16 -12.83 -0.70
CA VAL A 32 8.96 -14.11 -0.02
C VAL A 32 7.57 -14.59 -0.42
N GLU A 33 7.40 -15.87 -0.62
CA GLU A 33 6.25 -16.52 -1.25
C GLU A 33 4.88 -15.97 -0.80
N ASP A 34 4.79 -15.47 0.44
CA ASP A 34 3.58 -14.90 1.04
C ASP A 34 3.74 -13.42 1.46
N VAL A 35 4.81 -12.74 1.08
CA VAL A 35 5.11 -11.36 1.49
C VAL A 35 5.54 -10.53 0.29
N VAL A 36 4.62 -9.80 -0.28
CA VAL A 36 4.80 -9.00 -1.50
C VAL A 36 4.88 -7.50 -1.23
N GLU A 37 4.55 -7.05 -0.04
CA GLU A 37 4.24 -5.66 0.30
C GLU A 37 5.43 -4.72 0.09
N GLY A 38 6.64 -5.17 0.41
CA GLY A 38 7.84 -4.38 0.10
C GLY A 38 8.02 -4.15 -1.41
N ALA A 39 7.65 -5.15 -2.24
CA ALA A 39 7.62 -5.02 -3.68
C ALA A 39 6.50 -4.08 -4.13
N LEU A 40 5.27 -4.22 -3.59
CA LEU A 40 4.14 -3.33 -3.88
C LEU A 40 4.51 -1.85 -3.66
N ILE A 41 5.08 -1.53 -2.50
CA ILE A 41 5.51 -0.17 -2.20
C ILE A 41 6.62 0.30 -3.14
N ALA A 42 7.54 -0.59 -3.54
CA ALA A 42 8.66 -0.26 -4.42
C ALA A 42 8.24 -0.04 -5.87
N GLU A 43 7.23 -0.77 -6.36
CA GLU A 43 6.73 -0.66 -7.73
C GLU A 43 6.19 0.72 -8.08
N TYR A 44 5.63 1.45 -7.11
CA TYR A 44 5.21 2.83 -7.31
C TYR A 44 6.29 3.71 -7.94
N TYR A 45 7.54 3.50 -7.58
CA TYR A 45 8.67 4.29 -8.10
C TYR A 45 9.12 3.87 -9.51
N GLU A 46 8.61 2.76 -10.04
CA GLU A 46 8.81 2.40 -11.45
C GLU A 46 7.88 3.24 -12.34
N GLU A 47 6.66 3.53 -11.88
CA GLU A 47 5.70 4.43 -12.54
C GLU A 47 6.26 5.86 -12.68
N GLU A 48 7.10 6.32 -11.74
CA GLU A 48 7.76 7.63 -11.78
C GLU A 48 8.59 7.86 -13.06
N LYS A 49 9.03 6.78 -13.71
CA LYS A 49 9.88 6.85 -14.90
C LYS A 49 9.09 7.19 -16.16
N ASP A 50 7.79 6.96 -16.14
CA ASP A 50 6.91 7.28 -17.26
C ASP A 50 6.07 8.54 -16.93
N PRO A 51 6.40 9.70 -17.51
CA PRO A 51 5.70 10.95 -17.23
C PRO A 51 4.23 10.93 -17.67
N ASP A 52 3.87 10.11 -18.65
CA ASP A 52 2.52 10.05 -19.20
C ASP A 52 1.57 9.24 -18.32
N VAL A 53 2.11 8.39 -17.45
CA VAL A 53 1.34 7.50 -16.54
C VAL A 53 1.38 7.98 -15.09
N ARG A 54 2.35 8.81 -14.74
CA ARG A 54 2.72 9.18 -13.38
C ARG A 54 1.70 10.00 -12.60
N GLU A 55 0.89 10.81 -13.28
CA GLU A 55 -0.09 11.67 -12.61
C GLU A 55 -1.38 10.91 -12.32
N HIS A 56 -1.47 10.31 -11.15
CA HIS A 56 -2.68 9.63 -10.71
C HIS A 56 -3.72 10.64 -10.18
N ASP A 57 -4.98 10.44 -10.55
CA ASP A 57 -6.08 11.24 -9.98
C ASP A 57 -6.40 10.81 -8.56
N VAL A 58 -6.30 9.51 -8.28
CA VAL A 58 -6.62 8.91 -6.98
C VAL A 58 -5.45 8.06 -6.49
N VAL A 59 -4.98 8.32 -5.29
CA VAL A 59 -4.03 7.44 -4.61
C VAL A 59 -4.67 6.88 -3.35
N PHE A 60 -4.73 5.54 -3.28
CA PHE A 60 -5.18 4.83 -2.09
C PHE A 60 -3.99 4.62 -1.16
N ILE A 61 -4.20 4.83 0.14
CA ILE A 61 -3.19 4.62 1.16
C ILE A 61 -3.83 3.88 2.33
N GLY A 62 -3.18 2.83 2.81
CA GLY A 62 -3.69 2.07 3.94
C GLY A 62 -3.07 0.69 4.05
N ASP A 63 -3.71 -0.18 4.81
CA ASP A 63 -3.27 -1.54 5.05
C ASP A 63 -3.71 -2.52 3.92
N CYS A 64 -3.72 -3.82 4.23
CA CYS A 64 -4.12 -4.85 3.26
C CYS A 64 -5.55 -4.65 2.73
N GLU A 65 -6.43 -4.02 3.48
CA GLU A 65 -7.78 -3.73 3.02
C GLU A 65 -7.83 -2.76 1.82
N VAL A 66 -6.76 -2.04 1.46
CA VAL A 66 -6.74 -1.25 0.23
C VAL A 66 -6.13 -2.00 -0.94
N TYR A 67 -5.00 -2.67 -0.76
CA TYR A 67 -4.31 -3.29 -1.90
C TYR A 67 -4.89 -4.64 -2.33
N GLU A 68 -5.78 -5.22 -1.52
CA GLU A 68 -6.48 -6.46 -1.87
C GLU A 68 -7.95 -6.24 -2.25
N ASN A 69 -8.55 -5.09 -1.86
CA ASN A 69 -9.98 -4.88 -2.04
C ASN A 69 -10.34 -3.93 -3.19
N PHE A 70 -9.38 -3.18 -3.74
CA PHE A 70 -9.65 -2.21 -4.81
C PHE A 70 -8.79 -2.49 -6.04
N SER A 71 -9.39 -2.37 -7.23
CA SER A 71 -8.71 -2.59 -8.51
C SER A 71 -8.62 -1.30 -9.32
N PRO A 72 -7.40 -0.70 -9.45
CA PRO A 72 -7.18 0.43 -10.35
C PRO A 72 -7.53 0.12 -11.81
N ALA A 73 -7.38 -1.13 -12.25
CA ALA A 73 -7.74 -1.56 -13.59
C ALA A 73 -9.25 -1.37 -13.85
N VAL A 74 -10.10 -1.72 -12.88
CA VAL A 74 -11.55 -1.53 -12.98
C VAL A 74 -11.92 -0.04 -12.95
N LEU A 75 -11.27 0.75 -12.08
CA LEU A 75 -11.52 2.19 -12.01
C LEU A 75 -11.18 2.89 -13.34
N TRP A 76 -10.09 2.48 -13.98
CA TRP A 76 -9.76 2.97 -15.31
C TRP A 76 -10.75 2.50 -16.37
N GLN A 77 -11.01 1.20 -16.41
CA GLN A 77 -11.86 0.59 -17.46
C GLN A 77 -13.28 1.17 -17.46
N GLU A 78 -13.89 1.33 -16.30
CA GLU A 78 -15.28 1.77 -16.17
C GLU A 78 -15.42 3.29 -16.16
N TYR A 79 -14.48 4.02 -15.54
CA TYR A 79 -14.62 5.45 -15.24
C TYR A 79 -13.49 6.32 -15.81
N GLY A 80 -12.43 5.74 -16.38
CA GLY A 80 -11.27 6.50 -16.85
C GLY A 80 -10.49 7.16 -15.71
N ILE A 81 -10.57 6.63 -14.50
CA ILE A 81 -9.87 7.14 -13.32
C ILE A 81 -8.49 6.51 -13.26
N ASN A 82 -7.43 7.33 -13.44
CA ASN A 82 -6.06 6.89 -13.24
C ASN A 82 -5.75 6.83 -11.74
N SER A 83 -5.50 5.64 -11.21
CA SER A 83 -5.31 5.44 -9.77
C SER A 83 -4.16 4.50 -9.44
N TYR A 84 -3.62 4.64 -8.23
CA TYR A 84 -2.57 3.79 -7.68
C TYR A 84 -2.83 3.48 -6.20
N ILE A 85 -2.38 2.31 -5.74
CA ILE A 85 -2.51 1.88 -4.35
C ILE A 85 -1.14 1.79 -3.70
N ARG A 86 -0.93 2.51 -2.61
CA ARG A 86 0.26 2.47 -1.76
C ARG A 86 -0.07 1.84 -0.41
N GLY A 87 -0.25 0.52 -0.41
CA GLY A 87 -0.65 -0.27 0.75
C GLY A 87 0.37 -1.33 1.13
N SER A 88 0.36 -1.73 2.39
CA SER A 88 1.13 -2.86 2.91
C SER A 88 0.42 -3.50 4.10
N ALA A 89 0.71 -4.78 4.40
CA ALA A 89 0.05 -5.48 5.50
C ALA A 89 0.25 -4.76 6.84
N GLN A 90 -0.85 -4.57 7.57
CA GLN A 90 -0.89 -3.83 8.84
C GLN A 90 -0.20 -2.46 8.79
N GLN A 91 -0.31 -1.76 7.67
CA GLN A 91 0.24 -0.41 7.53
C GLN A 91 -0.40 0.53 8.54
N LEU A 92 0.43 1.11 9.39
CA LEU A 92 -0.01 2.01 10.46
C LEU A 92 -0.26 3.42 9.91
N ILE A 93 -1.13 4.19 10.57
CA ILE A 93 -1.50 5.53 10.08
C ILE A 93 -0.30 6.47 9.91
N TRP A 94 0.71 6.42 10.77
CA TRP A 94 1.92 7.24 10.59
C TRP A 94 2.76 6.80 9.40
N GLN A 95 2.75 5.50 9.05
CA GLN A 95 3.37 5.01 7.81
C GLN A 95 2.60 5.53 6.60
N SER A 96 1.27 5.48 6.66
CA SER A 96 0.37 6.04 5.64
C SER A 96 0.60 7.54 5.44
N TYR A 97 0.71 8.30 6.53
CA TYR A 97 1.03 9.73 6.47
C TYR A 97 2.38 10.02 5.78
N TYR A 98 3.44 9.28 6.15
CA TYR A 98 4.74 9.47 5.50
C TYR A 98 4.81 8.93 4.09
N LEU A 99 3.98 7.96 3.70
CA LEU A 99 3.79 7.57 2.30
C LEU A 99 3.08 8.67 1.52
N LEU A 100 2.08 9.34 2.10
CA LEU A 100 1.47 10.52 1.51
C LEU A 100 2.51 11.65 1.31
N GLU A 101 3.27 11.99 2.36
CA GLU A 101 4.38 12.98 2.26
C GLU A 101 5.37 12.61 1.13
N ASP A 102 5.67 11.32 0.98
CA ASP A 102 6.55 10.81 -0.07
C ASP A 102 5.90 10.87 -1.46
N THR A 103 4.61 10.52 -1.59
CA THR A 103 3.83 10.65 -2.83
C THR A 103 3.89 12.08 -3.37
N LEU A 104 3.69 13.06 -2.50
CA LEU A 104 3.68 14.48 -2.86
C LEU A 104 5.03 15.04 -3.36
N ARG A 105 6.09 14.25 -3.32
CA ARG A 105 7.38 14.57 -3.95
C ARG A 105 7.39 14.26 -5.45
N TYR A 106 6.47 13.46 -5.92
CA TYR A 106 6.41 12.94 -7.29
C TYR A 106 5.18 13.45 -8.03
N GLU A 107 4.04 13.49 -7.35
CA GLU A 107 2.76 13.88 -7.93
C GLU A 107 1.86 14.56 -6.90
N THR A 108 0.78 15.18 -7.37
CA THR A 108 -0.24 15.79 -6.51
C THR A 108 -1.61 15.25 -6.97
N PRO A 109 -2.08 14.13 -6.41
CA PRO A 109 -3.37 13.56 -6.78
C PRO A 109 -4.53 14.50 -6.44
N LYS A 110 -5.67 14.34 -7.10
CA LYS A 110 -6.90 15.06 -6.76
C LYS A 110 -7.53 14.54 -5.49
N VAL A 111 -7.41 13.21 -5.28
CA VAL A 111 -8.02 12.48 -4.17
C VAL A 111 -7.01 11.56 -3.51
N ILE A 112 -6.98 11.60 -2.19
CA ILE A 112 -6.35 10.56 -1.36
C ILE A 112 -7.47 9.76 -0.70
N VAL A 113 -7.44 8.44 -0.86
CA VAL A 113 -8.34 7.50 -0.18
C VAL A 113 -7.59 6.83 0.95
N PHE A 114 -8.05 7.00 2.18
CA PHE A 114 -7.43 6.42 3.37
C PHE A 114 -8.37 5.42 4.07
N ASN A 115 -7.92 4.17 4.28
CA ASN A 115 -8.67 3.17 5.06
C ASN A 115 -8.44 3.38 6.56
N VAL A 116 -9.54 3.59 7.29
CA VAL A 116 -9.51 4.00 8.70
C VAL A 116 -9.19 2.86 9.69
N LEU A 117 -9.13 1.60 9.26
CA LEU A 117 -8.90 0.46 10.16
C LEU A 117 -7.63 0.62 11.02
N SER A 118 -6.60 1.27 10.50
CA SER A 118 -5.34 1.46 11.24
C SER A 118 -5.44 2.44 12.41
N LEU A 119 -6.54 3.21 12.55
CA LEU A 119 -6.78 4.09 13.71
C LEU A 119 -6.85 3.35 15.04
N LYS A 120 -7.19 2.06 15.01
CA LYS A 120 -7.20 1.21 16.22
C LYS A 120 -5.82 1.03 16.87
N TYR A 121 -4.72 1.37 16.17
CA TYR A 121 -3.37 1.23 16.67
C TYR A 121 -2.82 2.59 17.13
N ASN A 122 -2.39 2.67 18.38
CA ASN A 122 -1.79 3.89 18.97
C ASN A 122 -0.28 3.81 19.14
N GLU A 123 0.30 2.62 18.94
CA GLU A 123 1.73 2.34 19.13
C GLU A 123 2.28 1.45 18.02
N PRO A 124 3.61 1.47 17.77
CA PRO A 124 4.27 0.55 16.87
C PRO A 124 3.94 -0.91 17.21
N GLN A 125 3.73 -1.75 16.19
CA GLN A 125 3.25 -3.12 16.40
C GLN A 125 4.36 -4.15 16.30
N LYS A 126 4.79 -4.51 15.09
CA LYS A 126 5.77 -5.57 14.84
C LYS A 126 6.77 -5.15 13.76
N GLU A 127 8.06 -5.44 14.00
CA GLU A 127 9.13 -5.22 13.05
C GLU A 127 8.80 -5.76 11.65
N ALA A 128 8.26 -6.98 11.57
CA ALA A 128 7.96 -7.61 10.29
C ALA A 128 7.03 -6.74 9.42
N TYR A 129 5.94 -6.23 9.99
CA TYR A 129 5.00 -5.36 9.27
C TYR A 129 5.58 -3.97 9.00
N ASN A 130 6.34 -3.40 9.94
CA ASN A 130 7.04 -2.14 9.70
C ASN A 130 7.93 -2.22 8.46
N ARG A 131 8.66 -3.33 8.31
CA ARG A 131 9.57 -3.53 7.19
C ARG A 131 8.86 -3.70 5.85
N MET A 132 7.66 -4.28 5.84
CA MET A 132 6.85 -4.41 4.63
C MET A 132 6.55 -3.04 3.99
N THR A 133 6.26 -2.02 4.78
CA THR A 133 6.11 -0.66 4.28
C THR A 133 7.47 0.00 4.00
N LEU A 134 8.34 0.00 5.02
CA LEU A 134 9.52 0.86 5.06
C LEU A 134 10.61 0.42 4.09
N GLU A 135 10.80 -0.88 3.88
CA GLU A 135 11.85 -1.38 2.99
C GLU A 135 11.55 -1.07 1.52
N GLY A 136 10.28 -1.05 1.12
CA GLY A 136 9.86 -0.64 -0.22
C GLY A 136 10.03 0.85 -0.51
N MET A 137 10.07 1.72 0.51
CA MET A 137 10.23 3.16 0.30
C MET A 137 11.62 3.53 -0.20
N LYS A 138 11.72 4.47 -1.15
CA LYS A 138 12.99 5.12 -1.52
C LYS A 138 13.50 5.96 -0.35
N TRP A 139 14.83 6.03 -0.18
CA TRP A 139 15.46 6.86 0.85
C TRP A 139 15.09 8.34 0.69
N SER A 140 14.48 8.89 1.72
CA SER A 140 13.97 10.25 1.80
C SER A 140 13.86 10.70 3.25
N LEU A 141 13.56 11.96 3.47
CA LEU A 141 13.28 12.46 4.82
C LEU A 141 11.99 11.81 5.38
N SER A 142 11.00 11.59 4.53
CA SER A 142 9.74 10.91 4.90
C SER A 142 10.01 9.47 5.33
N LYS A 143 10.85 8.71 4.62
CA LYS A 143 11.28 7.37 5.05
C LYS A 143 11.99 7.40 6.41
N VAL A 144 12.91 8.34 6.62
CA VAL A 144 13.63 8.46 7.91
C VAL A 144 12.66 8.71 9.06
N LYS A 145 11.73 9.64 8.89
CA LYS A 145 10.69 9.94 9.89
C LYS A 145 9.75 8.75 10.11
N SER A 146 9.35 8.07 9.03
CA SER A 146 8.50 6.88 9.09
C SER A 146 9.16 5.74 9.87
N ILE A 147 10.46 5.48 9.64
CA ILE A 147 11.24 4.52 10.44
C ILE A 147 11.20 4.91 11.92
N GLN A 148 11.51 6.18 12.24
CA GLN A 148 11.55 6.65 13.63
C GLN A 148 10.19 6.53 14.34
N ALA A 149 9.09 6.77 13.62
CA ALA A 149 7.75 6.66 14.18
C ALA A 149 7.27 5.20 14.32
N SER A 150 7.86 4.27 13.56
CA SER A 150 7.40 2.88 13.46
C SER A 150 8.20 1.89 14.29
N MET A 151 9.48 2.22 14.60
CA MET A 151 10.35 1.29 15.33
C MET A 151 9.79 0.93 16.71
N THR A 152 9.77 -0.36 16.99
CA THR A 152 9.56 -0.88 18.33
C THR A 152 10.85 -0.76 19.17
N ASP A 153 10.77 -0.96 20.47
CA ASP A 153 11.94 -0.90 21.38
C ASP A 153 13.04 -1.92 21.04
N SER A 154 12.70 -2.97 20.29
CA SER A 154 13.65 -4.01 19.88
C SER A 154 14.35 -3.73 18.55
N GLU A 155 13.93 -2.70 17.82
CA GLU A 155 14.47 -2.35 16.50
C GLU A 155 15.55 -1.26 16.62
N HIS A 156 16.49 -1.30 15.67
CA HIS A 156 17.55 -0.30 15.61
C HIS A 156 17.54 0.40 14.23
N PHE A 157 17.60 1.72 14.23
CA PHE A 157 17.62 2.52 13.01
C PHE A 157 18.72 2.09 12.01
N LEU A 158 19.88 1.65 12.54
CA LEU A 158 20.99 1.18 11.69
C LEU A 158 20.67 -0.08 10.90
N ASP A 159 19.73 -0.91 11.37
CA ASP A 159 19.30 -2.12 10.66
C ASP A 159 18.47 -1.80 9.42
N TYR A 160 17.85 -0.62 9.39
CA TYR A 160 17.18 -0.08 8.20
C TYR A 160 18.18 0.58 7.22
N VAL A 161 19.23 1.23 7.75
CA VAL A 161 20.28 1.85 6.90
C VAL A 161 21.18 0.79 6.29
N PHE A 162 21.48 -0.26 7.05
CA PHE A 162 22.32 -1.37 6.67
C PHE A 162 21.58 -2.71 6.83
N PRO A 163 20.68 -3.06 5.91
CA PRO A 163 19.88 -4.30 5.99
C PRO A 163 20.72 -5.57 6.22
N ILE A 164 21.98 -5.57 5.83
CA ILE A 164 22.89 -6.69 6.12
C ILE A 164 23.01 -6.99 7.61
N LEU A 165 22.87 -6.00 8.50
CA LEU A 165 22.90 -6.20 9.95
C LEU A 165 21.73 -7.08 10.41
N ARG A 166 20.59 -6.96 9.74
CA ARG A 166 19.38 -7.72 10.03
C ARG A 166 19.33 -9.06 9.29
N TYR A 167 19.74 -9.07 8.02
CA TYR A 167 19.53 -10.19 7.10
C TYR A 167 20.77 -11.01 6.82
N HIS A 168 21.88 -10.78 7.52
CA HIS A 168 23.13 -11.52 7.29
C HIS A 168 23.00 -13.05 7.39
N SER A 169 22.04 -13.56 8.18
CA SER A 169 21.81 -14.99 8.33
C SER A 169 21.12 -15.63 7.11
N ARG A 170 20.46 -14.84 6.25
CA ARG A 170 19.79 -15.33 5.03
C ARG A 170 20.74 -15.95 4.01
N TRP A 171 22.03 -15.81 4.19
CA TRP A 171 22.98 -16.41 3.25
C TRP A 171 22.84 -17.95 3.12
N TYR A 172 22.21 -18.61 4.11
CA TYR A 172 21.87 -20.04 4.04
C TYR A 172 20.61 -20.34 3.22
N ASP A 173 19.75 -19.34 3.02
CA ASP A 173 18.45 -19.46 2.41
C ASP A 173 18.41 -18.79 1.02
N LEU A 174 19.58 -18.36 0.52
CA LEU A 174 19.67 -17.75 -0.81
C LEU A 174 19.37 -18.76 -1.90
N ASP A 175 18.52 -18.37 -2.84
CA ASP A 175 18.16 -19.16 -3.99
C ASP A 175 18.47 -18.43 -5.33
N LYS A 176 17.99 -19.01 -6.42
CA LYS A 176 18.16 -18.45 -7.76
C LYS A 176 17.40 -17.13 -7.93
N GLU A 177 16.26 -16.98 -7.30
CA GLU A 177 15.43 -15.81 -7.38
C GLU A 177 16.10 -14.59 -6.73
N ASP A 178 16.76 -14.74 -5.59
CA ASP A 178 17.55 -13.68 -4.97
C ASP A 178 18.63 -13.12 -5.92
N VAL A 179 19.23 -13.97 -6.74
CA VAL A 179 20.23 -13.55 -7.73
C VAL A 179 19.57 -12.86 -8.93
N GLU A 180 18.46 -13.39 -9.42
CA GLU A 180 17.68 -12.79 -10.52
C GLU A 180 17.18 -11.41 -10.14
N TYR A 181 16.75 -11.24 -8.90
CA TYR A 181 16.26 -9.97 -8.37
C TYR A 181 17.32 -8.84 -8.30
N LEU A 182 18.61 -9.18 -8.33
CA LEU A 182 19.66 -8.15 -8.45
C LEU A 182 19.59 -7.39 -9.79
N PHE A 183 19.02 -8.03 -10.80
CA PHE A 183 19.01 -7.50 -12.18
C PHE A 183 17.61 -7.15 -12.66
N HIS A 184 16.59 -7.87 -12.16
CA HIS A 184 15.20 -7.72 -12.59
C HIS A 184 14.28 -7.82 -11.37
N SER A 185 13.65 -6.70 -10.99
CA SER A 185 12.56 -6.74 -10.03
C SER A 185 11.33 -7.39 -10.68
N ARG A 186 10.73 -8.35 -10.00
CA ARG A 186 9.50 -8.98 -10.45
C ARG A 186 8.33 -8.04 -10.15
N ARG A 187 7.45 -7.82 -11.11
CA ARG A 187 6.19 -7.13 -10.88
C ARG A 187 5.24 -8.07 -10.15
N VAL A 188 4.59 -7.58 -9.11
CA VAL A 188 3.71 -8.37 -8.24
C VAL A 188 2.31 -7.78 -8.14
N SER A 189 2.07 -6.61 -8.75
CA SER A 189 0.81 -5.90 -8.62
C SER A 189 0.32 -5.24 -9.91
N HIS A 190 -0.95 -4.88 -9.93
CA HIS A 190 -1.61 -4.06 -10.94
C HIS A 190 -1.88 -2.68 -10.37
N ASN A 191 -0.93 -1.74 -10.53
CA ASN A 191 -0.96 -0.42 -9.88
C ASN A 191 -1.15 -0.50 -8.36
N GLY A 192 -0.43 -1.41 -7.71
CA GLY A 192 -0.53 -1.63 -6.26
C GLY A 192 -1.66 -2.58 -5.83
N TYR A 193 -2.51 -3.06 -6.72
CA TYR A 193 -3.51 -4.09 -6.43
C TYR A 193 -2.90 -5.48 -6.51
N TYR A 194 -3.03 -6.26 -5.44
CA TYR A 194 -2.60 -7.65 -5.37
C TYR A 194 -3.77 -8.59 -5.65
N MET A 195 -3.72 -9.23 -6.82
CA MET A 195 -4.82 -10.07 -7.32
C MET A 195 -4.83 -11.45 -6.66
N ARG A 196 -5.99 -11.86 -6.14
CA ARG A 196 -6.27 -13.20 -5.60
C ARG A 196 -7.64 -13.66 -6.09
N ALA A 197 -7.69 -14.77 -6.83
CA ALA A 197 -8.96 -15.30 -7.35
C ALA A 197 -9.55 -16.45 -6.51
N ASP A 198 -8.77 -16.98 -5.55
CA ASP A 198 -9.24 -18.04 -4.65
C ASP A 198 -10.57 -17.69 -3.99
N VAL A 199 -11.35 -18.71 -3.64
CA VAL A 199 -12.61 -18.54 -2.92
C VAL A 199 -12.54 -19.34 -1.62
N LYS A 200 -12.70 -18.62 -0.50
CA LYS A 200 -12.89 -19.23 0.81
C LYS A 200 -14.02 -18.49 1.53
N PRO A 201 -15.22 -19.06 1.56
CA PRO A 201 -16.40 -18.43 2.16
C PRO A 201 -16.18 -17.97 3.60
N ALA A 202 -16.81 -16.85 3.95
CA ALA A 202 -16.84 -16.37 5.32
C ALA A 202 -17.76 -17.24 6.18
N GLU A 203 -17.16 -18.20 6.86
CA GLU A 203 -17.84 -19.06 7.82
C GLU A 203 -17.23 -18.87 9.22
N ASN A 204 -18.07 -18.83 10.24
CA ASN A 204 -17.62 -18.69 11.62
C ASN A 204 -16.76 -17.44 11.90
N VAL A 205 -17.18 -16.31 11.34
CA VAL A 205 -16.51 -15.01 11.56
C VAL A 205 -16.39 -14.73 13.05
N PRO A 206 -15.21 -14.37 13.56
CA PRO A 206 -15.03 -14.09 14.98
C PRO A 206 -15.91 -12.93 15.44
N ALA A 207 -16.68 -13.12 16.48
CA ALA A 207 -17.43 -12.04 17.09
C ALA A 207 -16.49 -11.04 17.78
N GLY A 208 -16.89 -9.77 17.80
CA GLY A 208 -16.21 -8.73 18.56
C GLY A 208 -16.12 -9.08 20.05
N GLN A 209 -14.99 -8.79 20.65
CA GLN A 209 -14.80 -8.93 22.10
C GLN A 209 -14.87 -7.54 22.73
N PRO A 210 -15.56 -7.37 23.88
CA PRO A 210 -15.61 -6.08 24.54
C PRO A 210 -14.21 -5.51 24.80
N LEU A 211 -14.01 -4.25 24.46
CA LEU A 211 -12.78 -3.52 24.73
C LEU A 211 -12.87 -2.77 26.06
N ALA A 212 -11.76 -2.56 26.72
CA ALA A 212 -11.70 -1.75 27.94
C ALA A 212 -11.90 -0.24 27.63
N ASP A 213 -11.49 0.16 26.43
CA ASP A 213 -11.64 1.51 25.89
C ASP A 213 -11.83 1.39 24.37
N TYR A 214 -12.81 2.09 23.84
CA TYR A 214 -13.11 2.15 22.41
C TYR A 214 -12.57 3.44 21.75
N SER A 215 -11.96 4.33 22.53
CA SER A 215 -11.41 5.57 21.98
C SER A 215 -10.20 5.29 21.10
N PHE A 216 -10.14 5.94 19.96
CA PHE A 216 -8.88 5.96 19.20
C PHE A 216 -7.80 6.71 19.99
N GLY A 217 -6.57 6.21 19.90
CA GLY A 217 -5.47 6.78 20.66
C GLY A 217 -5.02 8.14 20.12
N GLU A 218 -4.48 8.96 21.00
CA GLU A 218 -4.02 10.32 20.70
C GLU A 218 -2.99 10.36 19.55
N ASN A 219 -2.08 9.37 19.51
CA ASN A 219 -1.07 9.30 18.45
C ASN A 219 -1.73 9.03 17.08
N ALA A 220 -2.67 8.09 17.02
CA ALA A 220 -3.39 7.78 15.78
C ALA A 220 -4.17 9.00 15.26
N MET A 221 -4.93 9.64 16.14
CA MET A 221 -5.70 10.85 15.80
C MET A 221 -4.80 12.01 15.38
N SER A 222 -3.67 12.23 16.05
CA SER A 222 -2.68 13.24 15.64
C SER A 222 -2.13 13.04 14.23
N TYR A 223 -2.00 11.79 13.77
CA TYR A 223 -1.58 11.52 12.39
C TYR A 223 -2.74 11.66 11.40
N LEU A 224 -3.97 11.39 11.81
CA LEU A 224 -5.14 11.70 11.00
C LEU A 224 -5.28 13.21 10.77
N ASP A 225 -5.13 14.02 11.84
CA ASP A 225 -5.11 15.48 11.76
C ASP A 225 -4.03 15.98 10.79
N LYS A 226 -2.80 15.48 10.91
CA LYS A 226 -1.71 15.83 9.99
C LYS A 226 -1.99 15.44 8.55
N MET A 227 -2.67 14.31 8.31
CA MET A 227 -3.05 13.88 6.97
C MET A 227 -4.11 14.80 6.39
N THR A 228 -5.12 15.16 7.19
CA THR A 228 -6.18 16.10 6.83
C THR A 228 -5.61 17.48 6.51
N GLU A 229 -4.80 18.04 7.42
CA GLU A 229 -4.13 19.34 7.22
C GLU A 229 -3.24 19.35 5.96
N LEU A 230 -2.47 18.28 5.73
CA LEU A 230 -1.60 18.18 4.56
C LEU A 230 -2.41 18.12 3.25
N CYS A 231 -3.49 17.35 3.22
CA CYS A 231 -4.38 17.30 2.06
C CYS A 231 -5.03 18.65 1.80
N GLU A 232 -5.54 19.32 2.84
CA GLU A 232 -6.13 20.65 2.73
C GLU A 232 -5.11 21.69 2.22
N GLU A 233 -3.88 21.70 2.78
CA GLU A 233 -2.79 22.58 2.33
C GLU A 233 -2.46 22.42 0.84
N LYS A 234 -2.57 21.19 0.32
CA LYS A 234 -2.27 20.86 -1.07
C LYS A 234 -3.47 20.95 -2.00
N GLY A 235 -4.66 21.23 -1.48
CA GLY A 235 -5.89 21.24 -2.25
C GLY A 235 -6.32 19.86 -2.73
N ILE A 236 -5.99 18.82 -1.97
CA ILE A 236 -6.33 17.42 -2.23
C ILE A 236 -7.56 17.06 -1.41
N GLN A 237 -8.53 16.40 -2.02
CA GLN A 237 -9.67 15.87 -1.28
C GLN A 237 -9.26 14.57 -0.55
N LEU A 238 -9.34 14.59 0.79
CA LEU A 238 -9.18 13.37 1.58
C LEU A 238 -10.52 12.65 1.67
N VAL A 239 -10.57 11.38 1.30
CA VAL A 239 -11.72 10.49 1.44
C VAL A 239 -11.35 9.41 2.44
N LEU A 240 -12.13 9.29 3.50
CA LEU A 240 -11.99 8.23 4.48
C LEU A 240 -12.86 7.04 4.06
N ILE A 241 -12.35 5.84 4.20
CA ILE A 241 -13.12 4.62 3.93
C ILE A 241 -12.95 3.59 5.05
N LYS A 242 -13.99 2.79 5.30
CA LYS A 242 -13.88 1.49 5.94
C LYS A 242 -14.16 0.41 4.90
N ALA A 243 -13.15 -0.37 4.57
CA ALA A 243 -13.31 -1.48 3.62
C ALA A 243 -14.21 -2.61 4.20
N PRO A 244 -14.83 -3.44 3.36
CA PRO A 244 -15.86 -4.38 3.79
C PRO A 244 -15.30 -5.68 4.40
N SER A 245 -14.36 -5.58 5.34
CA SER A 245 -13.83 -6.75 6.05
C SER A 245 -14.66 -7.09 7.28
N LEU A 246 -14.97 -8.39 7.44
CA LEU A 246 -15.78 -8.90 8.56
C LEU A 246 -14.94 -9.04 9.85
N TYR A 247 -13.63 -9.05 9.74
CA TYR A 247 -12.73 -9.07 10.88
C TYR A 247 -11.38 -8.40 10.49
N PRO A 248 -10.66 -7.75 11.46
CA PRO A 248 -11.07 -7.61 12.85
C PRO A 248 -12.41 -6.89 12.98
N TYR A 249 -13.17 -7.21 14.03
CA TYR A 249 -14.49 -6.64 14.23
C TYR A 249 -14.42 -5.11 14.29
N TRP A 250 -15.29 -4.45 13.54
CA TRP A 250 -15.44 -2.99 13.55
C TRP A 250 -16.55 -2.63 14.53
N TYR A 251 -16.26 -1.80 15.53
CA TYR A 251 -17.18 -1.46 16.61
C TYR A 251 -17.99 -0.21 16.29
N ASP A 252 -19.23 -0.16 16.73
CA ASP A 252 -20.09 1.00 16.54
C ASP A 252 -19.48 2.27 17.15
N GLU A 253 -18.77 2.14 18.29
CA GLU A 253 -18.06 3.25 18.92
C GLU A 253 -16.88 3.76 18.11
N TRP A 254 -16.28 2.95 17.27
CA TRP A 254 -15.25 3.39 16.30
C TRP A 254 -15.89 4.08 15.11
N GLU A 255 -17.02 3.55 14.63
CA GLU A 255 -17.80 4.15 13.55
C GLU A 255 -18.22 5.57 13.92
N GLU A 256 -18.87 5.75 15.09
CA GLU A 256 -19.30 7.05 15.60
C GLU A 256 -18.15 8.07 15.67
N GLN A 257 -16.93 7.64 16.04
CA GLN A 257 -15.77 8.54 16.10
C GLN A 257 -15.29 8.96 14.71
N VAL A 258 -15.30 8.03 13.72
CA VAL A 258 -14.89 8.35 12.35
C VAL A 258 -15.93 9.27 11.69
N GLU A 259 -17.21 8.97 11.84
CA GLU A 259 -18.30 9.82 11.34
C GLU A 259 -18.23 11.24 11.91
N ALA A 260 -18.07 11.36 13.24
CA ALA A 260 -17.94 12.66 13.91
C ALA A 260 -16.70 13.43 13.41
N TYR A 261 -15.57 12.75 13.22
CA TYR A 261 -14.37 13.37 12.66
C TYR A 261 -14.58 13.85 11.22
N ALA A 262 -15.20 13.01 10.39
CA ALA A 262 -15.48 13.35 9.00
C ALA A 262 -16.45 14.54 8.89
N GLU A 263 -17.50 14.59 9.73
CA GLU A 263 -18.43 15.71 9.80
C GLU A 263 -17.73 17.02 10.25
N GLU A 264 -16.91 16.94 11.30
CA GLU A 264 -16.16 18.10 11.82
C GLU A 264 -15.24 18.73 10.78
N HIS A 265 -14.56 17.88 9.97
CA HIS A 265 -13.60 18.32 8.96
C HIS A 265 -14.19 18.44 7.54
N GLY A 266 -15.47 18.12 7.37
CA GLY A 266 -16.13 18.16 6.06
C GLY A 266 -15.57 17.17 5.06
N LEU A 267 -15.14 15.98 5.51
CA LEU A 267 -14.58 14.92 4.70
C LEU A 267 -15.68 13.96 4.23
N LEU A 268 -15.50 13.41 3.03
CA LEU A 268 -16.28 12.26 2.60
C LEU A 268 -15.82 11.01 3.36
N TYR A 269 -16.76 10.34 4.03
CA TYR A 269 -16.56 9.04 4.65
C TYR A 269 -17.48 8.00 4.03
N VAL A 270 -16.97 6.82 3.70
CA VAL A 270 -17.73 5.71 3.11
C VAL A 270 -17.45 4.42 3.86
N ASN A 271 -18.42 3.89 4.57
CA ASN A 271 -18.34 2.60 5.22
C ASN A 271 -18.86 1.49 4.29
N PHE A 272 -17.94 0.81 3.58
CA PHE A 272 -18.30 -0.30 2.68
C PHE A 272 -18.75 -1.56 3.42
N LEU A 273 -18.48 -1.69 4.70
CA LEU A 273 -18.98 -2.81 5.49
C LEU A 273 -20.51 -2.74 5.63
N GLU A 274 -21.07 -1.53 5.64
CA GLU A 274 -22.52 -1.30 5.65
C GLU A 274 -23.13 -1.33 4.24
N LEU A 275 -22.34 -1.09 3.21
CA LEU A 275 -22.77 -1.00 1.81
C LEU A 275 -22.49 -2.28 0.99
N THR A 276 -22.32 -3.41 1.67
CA THR A 276 -21.99 -4.69 1.01
C THR A 276 -23.09 -5.18 0.06
N GLU A 277 -24.36 -4.97 0.42
CA GLU A 277 -25.50 -5.34 -0.42
C GLU A 277 -25.57 -4.45 -1.66
N GLU A 278 -25.42 -3.14 -1.51
CA GLU A 278 -25.41 -2.16 -2.60
C GLU A 278 -24.24 -2.37 -3.56
N ALA A 279 -23.07 -2.71 -3.03
CA ALA A 279 -21.88 -3.04 -3.82
C ALA A 279 -21.98 -4.45 -4.46
N GLY A 280 -23.01 -5.24 -4.11
CA GLY A 280 -23.21 -6.59 -4.61
C GLY A 280 -22.19 -7.59 -4.11
N ILE A 281 -21.64 -7.38 -2.92
CA ILE A 281 -20.66 -8.28 -2.27
C ILE A 281 -21.38 -9.47 -1.63
N ASP A 282 -20.93 -10.67 -1.98
CA ASP A 282 -21.35 -11.92 -1.38
C ASP A 282 -20.17 -12.62 -0.72
N PHE A 283 -20.06 -12.55 0.59
CA PHE A 283 -18.96 -13.17 1.34
C PHE A 283 -18.91 -14.70 1.26
N SER A 284 -19.88 -15.32 0.62
CA SER A 284 -19.78 -16.75 0.29
C SER A 284 -18.93 -17.02 -0.97
N GLN A 285 -18.63 -16.00 -1.77
CA GLN A 285 -17.93 -16.13 -3.05
C GLN A 285 -16.87 -15.05 -3.30
N ASP A 286 -17.01 -13.86 -2.71
CA ASP A 286 -16.22 -12.67 -3.01
C ASP A 286 -15.04 -12.46 -2.05
N THR A 287 -14.65 -13.48 -1.31
CA THR A 287 -13.52 -13.46 -0.36
C THR A 287 -12.65 -14.69 -0.54
N TYR A 288 -11.34 -14.55 -0.31
CA TYR A 288 -10.39 -15.66 -0.44
C TYR A 288 -9.89 -16.18 0.92
N ASP A 289 -10.16 -15.47 2.01
CA ASP A 289 -9.64 -15.76 3.36
C ASP A 289 -10.70 -15.70 4.46
N ALA A 290 -11.95 -16.03 4.11
CA ALA A 290 -13.08 -16.11 5.02
C ALA A 290 -13.60 -14.75 5.52
N GLY A 291 -13.52 -13.70 4.71
CA GLY A 291 -14.14 -12.41 4.97
C GLY A 291 -13.21 -11.32 5.52
N LEU A 292 -11.89 -11.54 5.50
CA LEU A 292 -10.93 -10.48 5.82
C LEU A 292 -10.66 -9.59 4.60
N HIS A 293 -10.41 -10.20 3.42
CA HIS A 293 -10.18 -9.46 2.19
C HIS A 293 -11.06 -9.97 1.06
N MET A 294 -11.26 -9.12 0.08
CA MET A 294 -11.95 -9.51 -1.15
C MET A 294 -11.02 -10.35 -2.03
N ASN A 295 -11.62 -11.28 -2.75
CA ASN A 295 -10.96 -11.86 -3.91
C ASN A 295 -11.19 -10.99 -5.16
N LEU A 296 -10.68 -11.44 -6.30
CA LEU A 296 -10.81 -10.72 -7.57
C LEU A 296 -12.25 -10.32 -7.91
N SER A 297 -13.23 -11.23 -7.71
CA SER A 297 -14.64 -10.92 -7.95
C SER A 297 -15.15 -9.81 -7.04
N GLY A 298 -14.86 -9.91 -5.74
CA GLY A 298 -15.25 -8.91 -4.74
C GLY A 298 -14.58 -7.57 -4.99
N ALA A 299 -13.27 -7.56 -5.26
CA ALA A 299 -12.51 -6.35 -5.53
C ALA A 299 -13.02 -5.62 -6.80
N GLU A 300 -13.36 -6.36 -7.86
CA GLU A 300 -13.96 -5.76 -9.06
C GLU A 300 -15.34 -5.14 -8.81
N LYS A 301 -16.21 -5.83 -8.03
CA LYS A 301 -17.53 -5.30 -7.65
C LYS A 301 -17.40 -4.05 -6.82
N LEU A 302 -16.57 -4.10 -5.77
CA LEU A 302 -16.32 -2.98 -4.88
C LEU A 302 -15.76 -1.77 -5.62
N SER A 303 -14.81 -2.00 -6.54
CA SER A 303 -14.20 -0.93 -7.34
C SER A 303 -15.19 -0.28 -8.28
N ARG A 304 -16.12 -1.03 -8.90
CA ARG A 304 -17.20 -0.45 -9.70
C ARG A 304 -18.10 0.43 -8.85
N TYR A 305 -18.51 -0.06 -7.70
CA TYR A 305 -19.36 0.73 -6.80
C TYR A 305 -18.66 1.99 -6.31
N PHE A 306 -17.41 1.87 -5.87
CA PHE A 306 -16.64 3.02 -5.41
C PHE A 306 -16.30 4.01 -6.52
N GLY A 307 -16.05 3.53 -7.73
CA GLY A 307 -15.81 4.40 -8.90
C GLY A 307 -17.00 5.32 -9.20
N GLN A 308 -18.22 4.86 -9.00
CA GLN A 308 -19.42 5.72 -9.09
C GLN A 308 -19.37 6.81 -8.03
N ILE A 309 -19.13 6.47 -6.75
CA ILE A 309 -19.04 7.44 -5.65
C ILE A 309 -17.94 8.47 -5.92
N LEU A 310 -16.75 8.02 -6.35
CA LEU A 310 -15.64 8.91 -6.69
C LEU A 310 -16.03 9.91 -7.79
N THR A 311 -16.73 9.45 -8.80
CA THR A 311 -17.16 10.31 -9.93
C THR A 311 -18.22 11.32 -9.50
N GLU A 312 -19.12 10.94 -8.59
CA GLU A 312 -20.22 11.79 -8.13
C GLU A 312 -19.80 12.80 -7.04
N GLU A 313 -18.89 12.39 -6.14
CA GLU A 313 -18.59 13.13 -4.90
C GLU A 313 -17.19 13.79 -4.91
N THR A 314 -16.39 13.60 -5.99
CA THR A 314 -15.04 14.16 -6.06
C THR A 314 -14.77 14.87 -7.37
N ALA A 315 -13.59 15.52 -7.47
CA ALA A 315 -13.17 16.24 -8.68
C ALA A 315 -12.48 15.35 -9.73
N VAL A 316 -12.58 14.02 -9.62
CA VAL A 316 -12.01 13.13 -10.63
C VAL A 316 -12.79 13.21 -11.94
N THR A 317 -12.10 12.98 -13.04
CA THR A 317 -12.69 13.05 -14.37
C THR A 317 -12.26 11.85 -15.21
N ASP A 318 -13.07 11.48 -16.19
CA ASP A 318 -12.70 10.50 -17.19
C ASP A 318 -11.51 11.03 -18.03
N ARG A 319 -10.39 10.32 -18.04
CA ARG A 319 -9.16 10.69 -18.75
C ARG A 319 -8.90 9.82 -19.99
N ARG A 320 -9.90 9.09 -20.46
CA ARG A 320 -9.77 8.24 -21.67
C ARG A 320 -9.70 9.03 -22.98
N ASP A 321 -9.69 10.34 -22.93
CA ASP A 321 -9.36 11.22 -24.06
C ASP A 321 -7.86 11.54 -24.17
N GLU A 322 -7.03 11.17 -23.18
CA GLU A 322 -5.59 11.34 -23.17
C GLU A 322 -4.89 10.15 -23.85
N SER A 323 -4.46 10.31 -25.09
CA SER A 323 -3.96 9.18 -25.92
C SER A 323 -2.78 8.43 -25.30
N ALA A 324 -1.80 9.12 -24.71
CA ALA A 324 -0.64 8.49 -24.11
C ALA A 324 -1.02 7.66 -22.87
N LEU A 325 -1.92 8.20 -22.06
CA LEU A 325 -2.44 7.49 -20.88
C LEU A 325 -3.28 6.27 -21.29
N CYS A 326 -4.09 6.39 -22.36
CA CYS A 326 -4.83 5.27 -22.93
C CYS A 326 -3.90 4.15 -23.41
N GLU A 327 -2.84 4.48 -24.15
CA GLU A 327 -1.85 3.49 -24.64
C GLU A 327 -1.19 2.74 -23.48
N ALA A 328 -0.81 3.46 -22.43
CA ALA A 328 -0.23 2.85 -21.22
C ALA A 328 -1.23 1.93 -20.49
N TRP A 329 -2.50 2.34 -20.39
CA TRP A 329 -3.53 1.51 -19.77
C TRP A 329 -3.98 0.34 -20.62
N GLU A 330 -3.88 0.42 -21.95
CA GLU A 330 -4.13 -0.75 -22.84
C GLU A 330 -3.16 -1.89 -22.52
N GLU A 331 -1.86 -1.58 -22.29
CA GLU A 331 -0.86 -2.58 -21.91
C GLU A 331 -1.15 -3.14 -20.50
N LYS A 332 -1.43 -2.26 -19.52
CA LYS A 332 -1.76 -2.66 -18.15
C LYS A 332 -3.02 -3.55 -18.07
N LEU A 333 -4.05 -3.20 -18.82
CA LEU A 333 -5.28 -4.00 -18.89
C LEU A 333 -5.04 -5.37 -19.55
N ALA A 334 -4.19 -5.42 -20.59
CA ALA A 334 -3.85 -6.69 -21.21
C ALA A 334 -3.11 -7.63 -20.23
N GLU A 335 -2.18 -7.10 -19.43
CA GLU A 335 -1.52 -7.86 -18.36
C GLU A 335 -2.53 -8.30 -17.28
N TYR A 336 -3.40 -7.38 -16.85
CA TYR A 336 -4.43 -7.68 -15.85
C TYR A 336 -5.34 -8.84 -16.28
N GLU A 337 -5.82 -8.85 -17.52
CA GLU A 337 -6.68 -9.91 -18.04
C GLU A 337 -5.92 -11.24 -18.19
N LEU A 338 -4.64 -11.20 -18.57
CA LEU A 338 -3.80 -12.41 -18.63
C LEU A 338 -3.62 -13.05 -17.26
N ASP A 339 -3.28 -12.24 -16.25
CA ASP A 339 -3.10 -12.72 -14.88
C ASP A 339 -4.43 -13.21 -14.28
N LYS A 340 -5.53 -12.51 -14.56
CA LYS A 340 -6.88 -12.93 -14.20
C LYS A 340 -7.23 -14.32 -14.76
N GLU A 341 -6.95 -14.54 -16.04
CA GLU A 341 -7.16 -15.86 -16.67
C GLU A 341 -6.24 -16.93 -16.05
N GLU A 342 -5.02 -16.58 -15.70
CA GLU A 342 -4.08 -17.52 -15.06
C GLU A 342 -4.55 -17.88 -13.65
N GLN A 343 -4.96 -16.93 -12.85
CA GLN A 343 -5.50 -17.14 -11.51
C GLN A 343 -6.71 -18.07 -11.52
N TYR A 344 -7.66 -17.88 -12.44
CA TYR A 344 -8.83 -18.77 -12.57
C TYR A 344 -8.49 -20.16 -13.12
N ARG A 345 -7.39 -20.33 -13.86
CA ARG A 345 -6.95 -21.65 -14.33
C ARG A 345 -6.27 -22.49 -13.26
N GLN A 346 -5.77 -21.84 -12.21
CA GLN A 346 -5.08 -22.51 -11.10
C GLN A 346 -6.05 -22.99 -10.00
N GLN A 347 -7.28 -22.58 -10.03
CA GLN A 347 -8.36 -23.06 -9.15
C GLN A 347 -8.92 -24.41 -9.63
#